data_0feb08fc9f7ce7662e1b53236079a207
#
_entry.id   0feb08fc9f7ce7662e1b53236079a207
#
_cell.length_a   1.000
_cell.length_b   1.000
_cell.length_c   1.000
_cell.angle_alpha   90.00
_cell.angle_beta   90.00
_cell.angle_gamma   90.00
#
_symmetry.space_group_name_H-M   'P 1'
#
loop_
_entity.id
_entity.type
_entity.pdbx_description
1 polymer ?
#
loop_
_entity_poly.entity_id
_entity_poly.type
_entity_poly.pdbx_seq_one_letter_code
_entity_poly.pdbx_strand_id
1 'polypeptide(L)'
;MIFRCSDQGCGYFGEGPRLPEFCPRCGKRMLQAAEGEMTGDDWSALGVFWISRPDGKERGLACFRRSAGMGSGWGTCNLGICMEQGIGVEADPRQAFWLYQQAVEMGSLSAVCNLGVCYEQGIGTTSDQKKAVELFRQAAEHGSSRGQRL
;
A
#
# COMPACT_ATOMS: atom_id res chain seq x y z
N MET A 1 11.42 11.54 14.68
CA MET A 1 11.49 10.11 15.09
C MET A 1 10.30 9.35 14.55
N ILE A 2 10.49 8.10 14.26
CA ILE A 2 9.40 7.21 13.86
C ILE A 2 8.80 6.56 15.09
N PHE A 3 7.48 6.46 15.16
CA PHE A 3 6.77 5.85 16.28
C PHE A 3 5.64 4.96 15.78
N ARG A 4 5.29 3.96 16.59
CA ARG A 4 4.22 3.01 16.29
C ARG A 4 3.32 2.82 17.50
N CYS A 5 2.10 2.39 17.25
CA CYS A 5 1.20 2.00 18.33
C CYS A 5 1.70 0.72 19.02
N SER A 6 1.56 0.66 20.34
CA SER A 6 1.89 -0.55 21.11
C SER A 6 0.95 -1.71 20.78
N ASP A 7 -0.26 -1.42 20.29
CA ASP A 7 -1.20 -2.44 19.85
C ASP A 7 -0.91 -2.81 18.39
N GLN A 8 -0.38 -4.01 18.18
CA GLN A 8 -0.04 -4.52 16.86
C GLN A 8 -1.27 -4.61 15.93
N GLY A 9 -2.46 -4.86 16.49
CA GLY A 9 -3.68 -4.90 15.71
C GLY A 9 -4.15 -3.53 15.20
N CYS A 10 -3.70 -2.44 15.84
CA CYS A 10 -4.04 -1.08 15.41
C CYS A 10 -3.28 -0.66 14.15
N GLY A 11 -2.02 -1.06 14.02
CA GLY A 11 -1.19 -0.78 12.85
C GLY A 11 -0.87 0.69 12.61
N TYR A 12 -1.04 1.56 13.59
CA TYR A 12 -0.75 2.98 13.42
C TYR A 12 0.76 3.25 13.48
N PHE A 13 1.26 3.95 12.48
CA PHE A 13 2.61 4.50 12.43
C PHE A 13 2.56 6.00 12.21
N GLY A 14 3.60 6.68 12.66
CA GLY A 14 3.76 8.10 12.45
C GLY A 14 5.22 8.53 12.57
N GLU A 15 5.47 9.77 12.20
CA GLU A 15 6.78 10.39 12.31
C GLU A 15 6.62 11.84 12.78
N GLY A 16 7.54 12.28 13.61
CA GLY A 16 7.50 13.65 14.12
C GLY A 16 8.66 13.94 15.06
N PRO A 17 8.79 15.20 15.51
CA PRO A 17 9.85 15.61 16.40
C PRO A 17 9.73 15.08 17.83
N ARG A 18 8.53 14.63 18.20
CA ARG A 18 8.22 14.17 19.56
C ARG A 18 7.33 12.94 19.51
N LEU A 19 7.64 11.95 20.33
CA LEU A 19 6.82 10.77 20.51
C LEU A 19 5.48 11.14 21.20
N PRO A 20 4.33 10.91 20.57
CA PRO A 20 3.05 11.08 21.25
C PRO A 20 2.90 10.08 22.39
N GLU A 21 2.23 10.48 23.45
CA GLU A 21 1.98 9.59 24.59
C GLU A 21 1.01 8.47 24.20
N PHE A 22 -0.04 8.84 23.47
CA PHE A 22 -1.12 7.91 23.10
C PHE A 22 -1.38 7.92 21.59
N CYS A 23 -1.76 6.76 21.08
CA CYS A 23 -2.13 6.59 19.69
C CYS A 23 -3.41 7.37 19.35
N PRO A 24 -3.40 8.25 18.35
CA PRO A 24 -4.60 8.99 17.97
C PRO A 24 -5.71 8.11 17.38
N ARG A 25 -5.37 6.87 16.99
CA ARG A 25 -6.34 5.94 16.39
C ARG A 25 -7.08 5.11 17.43
N CYS A 26 -6.38 4.56 18.42
CA CYS A 26 -6.97 3.63 19.39
C CYS A 26 -6.74 4.01 20.85
N GLY A 27 -6.00 5.09 21.12
CA GLY A 27 -5.74 5.58 22.48
C GLY A 27 -4.69 4.80 23.26
N LYS A 28 -4.12 3.74 22.74
CA LYS A 28 -3.08 2.97 23.41
C LYS A 28 -1.70 3.66 23.29
N ARG A 29 -0.78 3.22 24.12
CA ARG A 29 0.53 3.85 24.22
C ARG A 29 1.32 3.81 22.91
N MET A 30 2.06 4.86 22.62
CA MET A 30 2.96 4.90 21.47
C MET A 30 4.37 4.45 21.86
N LEU A 31 5.06 3.80 20.93
CA LEU A 31 6.42 3.33 21.08
C LEU A 31 7.29 3.91 19.97
N GLN A 32 8.54 4.23 20.31
CA GLN A 32 9.50 4.60 19.28
C GLN A 32 9.85 3.37 18.45
N ALA A 33 9.86 3.53 17.13
CA ALA A 33 10.25 2.48 16.20
C ALA A 33 11.66 2.75 15.69
N ALA A 34 12.52 1.73 15.76
CA ALA A 34 13.85 1.78 15.17
C ALA A 34 13.73 1.40 13.68
N GLU A 35 14.31 2.23 12.80
CA GLU A 35 14.23 2.00 11.35
C GLU A 35 14.74 0.61 10.94
N GLY A 36 15.83 0.14 11.57
CA GLY A 36 16.41 -1.16 11.26
C GLY A 36 15.56 -2.36 11.67
N GLU A 37 14.56 -2.15 12.51
CA GLU A 37 13.64 -3.21 12.98
C GLU A 37 12.31 -3.19 12.22
N MET A 38 12.08 -2.22 11.36
CA MET A 38 10.84 -2.10 10.62
C MET A 38 10.77 -3.14 9.49
N THR A 39 9.62 -3.82 9.40
CA THR A 39 9.31 -4.71 8.29
C THR A 39 8.89 -3.92 7.05
N GLY A 40 8.77 -4.59 5.91
CA GLY A 40 8.22 -3.97 4.70
C GLY A 40 6.81 -3.42 4.94
N ASP A 41 5.97 -4.15 5.66
CA ASP A 41 4.61 -3.71 5.98
C ASP A 41 4.60 -2.50 6.93
N ASP A 42 5.55 -2.43 7.86
CA ASP A 42 5.72 -1.25 8.72
C ASP A 42 6.04 0.00 7.89
N TRP A 43 6.93 -0.13 6.92
CA TRP A 43 7.25 0.97 5.99
C TRP A 43 6.04 1.37 5.15
N SER A 44 5.22 0.41 4.73
CA SER A 44 3.98 0.71 4.02
C SER A 44 2.99 1.49 4.89
N ALA A 45 2.83 1.08 6.15
CA ALA A 45 1.97 1.79 7.11
C ALA A 45 2.43 3.24 7.33
N LEU A 46 3.75 3.45 7.47
CA LEU A 46 4.31 4.80 7.59
C LEU A 46 4.09 5.61 6.30
N GLY A 47 4.19 4.98 5.14
CA GLY A 47 3.89 5.60 3.86
C GLY A 47 2.45 6.10 3.77
N VAL A 48 1.49 5.30 4.23
CA VAL A 48 0.08 5.70 4.31
C VAL A 48 -0.10 6.92 5.22
N PHE A 49 0.60 6.94 6.35
CA PHE A 49 0.60 8.11 7.24
C PHE A 49 1.04 9.38 6.49
N TRP A 50 2.12 9.31 5.72
CA TRP A 50 2.65 10.48 5.02
C TRP A 50 1.80 10.92 3.84
N ILE A 51 1.29 10.00 3.00
CA ILE A 51 0.51 10.39 1.82
C ILE A 51 -0.83 11.03 2.18
N SER A 52 -1.34 10.81 3.38
CA SER A 52 -2.56 11.46 3.86
C SER A 52 -2.34 12.93 4.25
N ARG A 53 -1.09 13.39 4.26
CA ARG A 53 -0.72 14.77 4.61
C ARG A 53 -0.42 15.59 3.36
N PRO A 54 -0.76 16.90 3.34
CA PRO A 54 -0.59 17.73 2.14
C PRO A 54 0.84 17.77 1.60
N ASP A 55 1.82 17.78 2.48
CA ASP A 55 3.26 17.89 2.16
C ASP A 55 4.03 16.60 2.40
N GLY A 56 3.32 15.49 2.57
CA GLY A 56 3.92 14.18 2.85
C GLY A 56 4.00 13.22 1.68
N LYS A 57 3.57 13.61 0.49
CA LYS A 57 3.45 12.70 -0.66
C LYS A 57 4.79 12.11 -1.09
N GLU A 58 5.84 12.92 -1.15
CA GLU A 58 7.18 12.43 -1.53
C GLU A 58 7.76 11.49 -0.48
N ARG A 59 7.55 11.80 0.81
CA ARG A 59 7.98 10.94 1.91
C ARG A 59 7.21 9.62 1.92
N GLY A 60 5.91 9.66 1.68
CA GLY A 60 5.08 8.47 1.56
C GLY A 60 5.53 7.58 0.41
N LEU A 61 5.81 8.19 -0.75
CA LEU A 61 6.34 7.47 -1.89
C LEU A 61 7.67 6.78 -1.56
N ALA A 62 8.59 7.47 -0.87
CA ALA A 62 9.86 6.90 -0.46
C ALA A 62 9.66 5.70 0.49
N CYS A 63 8.71 5.78 1.41
CA CYS A 63 8.35 4.68 2.31
C CYS A 63 7.84 3.47 1.52
N PHE A 64 6.98 3.69 0.52
CA PHE A 64 6.47 2.60 -0.33
C PHE A 64 7.57 1.97 -1.17
N ARG A 65 8.50 2.77 -1.70
CA ARG A 65 9.67 2.23 -2.41
C ARG A 65 10.51 1.34 -1.52
N ARG A 66 10.76 1.76 -0.30
CA ARG A 66 11.50 0.97 0.67
C ARG A 66 10.75 -0.30 1.05
N SER A 67 9.45 -0.21 1.28
CA SER A 67 8.57 -1.34 1.55
C SER A 67 8.59 -2.36 0.40
N ALA A 68 8.45 -1.90 -0.83
CA ALA A 68 8.50 -2.75 -2.01
C ALA A 68 9.87 -3.43 -2.15
N GLY A 69 10.96 -2.71 -1.90
CA GLY A 69 12.32 -3.26 -1.91
C GLY A 69 12.55 -4.34 -0.86
N MET A 70 11.74 -4.38 0.19
CA MET A 70 11.76 -5.42 1.23
C MET A 70 10.83 -6.59 0.93
N GLY A 71 10.20 -6.61 -0.24
CA GLY A 71 9.32 -7.71 -0.67
C GLY A 71 7.89 -7.64 -0.14
N SER A 72 7.45 -6.48 0.36
CA SER A 72 6.08 -6.30 0.82
C SER A 72 5.12 -6.15 -0.36
N GLY A 73 4.15 -7.05 -0.47
CA GLY A 73 3.09 -6.96 -1.47
C GLY A 73 2.20 -5.73 -1.25
N TRP A 74 1.95 -5.36 0.01
CA TRP A 74 1.20 -4.16 0.36
C TRP A 74 1.92 -2.89 -0.09
N GLY A 75 3.22 -2.78 0.20
CA GLY A 75 4.03 -1.63 -0.23
C GLY A 75 4.15 -1.54 -1.74
N THR A 76 4.32 -2.66 -2.42
CA THR A 76 4.41 -2.71 -3.88
C THR A 76 3.08 -2.28 -4.53
N CYS A 77 1.95 -2.73 -3.97
CA CYS A 77 0.62 -2.30 -4.42
C CYS A 77 0.43 -0.79 -4.23
N ASN A 78 0.78 -0.27 -3.06
CA ASN A 78 0.69 1.17 -2.77
C ASN A 78 1.59 1.99 -3.68
N LEU A 79 2.79 1.50 -3.98
CA LEU A 79 3.68 2.15 -4.94
C LEU A 79 3.02 2.20 -6.34
N GLY A 80 2.36 1.13 -6.74
CA GLY A 80 1.58 1.08 -7.98
C GLY A 80 0.48 2.14 -8.02
N ILE A 81 -0.25 2.32 -6.91
CA ILE A 81 -1.29 3.35 -6.80
C ILE A 81 -0.67 4.75 -6.96
N CYS A 82 0.48 4.99 -6.35
CA CYS A 82 1.19 6.27 -6.50
C CYS A 82 1.58 6.53 -7.95
N MET A 83 2.06 5.53 -8.66
CA MET A 83 2.42 5.64 -10.08
C MET A 83 1.20 5.84 -10.98
N GLU A 84 0.08 5.21 -10.66
CA GLU A 84 -1.17 5.37 -11.41
C GLU A 84 -1.74 6.77 -11.25
N GLN A 85 -1.77 7.29 -10.04
CA GLN A 85 -2.42 8.56 -9.71
C GLN A 85 -1.49 9.76 -9.70
N GLY A 86 -0.19 9.55 -9.83
CA GLY A 86 0.78 10.64 -9.76
C GLY A 86 0.95 11.21 -8.35
N ILE A 87 0.99 10.36 -7.34
CA ILE A 87 1.19 10.78 -5.95
C ILE A 87 2.69 10.84 -5.65
N GLY A 88 3.22 12.05 -5.49
CA GLY A 88 4.65 12.28 -5.21
C GLY A 88 5.58 12.05 -6.38
N VAL A 89 5.06 11.68 -7.55
CA VAL A 89 5.79 11.35 -8.77
C VAL A 89 4.88 11.60 -9.96
N GLU A 90 5.45 11.78 -11.15
CA GLU A 90 4.66 11.86 -12.38
C GLU A 90 3.96 10.52 -12.64
N ALA A 91 2.68 10.58 -13.02
CA ALA A 91 1.88 9.38 -13.27
C ALA A 91 2.47 8.55 -14.42
N ASP A 92 2.62 7.26 -14.18
CA ASP A 92 3.12 6.28 -15.14
C ASP A 92 2.25 5.01 -15.07
N PRO A 93 1.19 4.91 -15.88
CA PRO A 93 0.27 3.75 -15.85
C PRO A 93 0.95 2.41 -16.18
N ARG A 94 1.95 2.40 -17.05
CA ARG A 94 2.67 1.17 -17.38
C ARG A 94 3.47 0.64 -16.20
N GLN A 95 4.13 1.54 -15.47
CA GLN A 95 4.86 1.19 -14.26
C GLN A 95 3.89 0.71 -13.18
N ALA A 96 2.73 1.37 -13.04
CA ALA A 96 1.69 0.96 -12.11
C ALA A 96 1.20 -0.46 -12.42
N PHE A 97 0.92 -0.75 -13.66
CA PHE A 97 0.49 -2.09 -14.11
C PHE A 97 1.53 -3.15 -13.74
N TRP A 98 2.80 -2.89 -14.03
CA TRP A 98 3.89 -3.80 -13.70
C TRP A 98 3.99 -4.02 -12.18
N LEU A 99 3.88 -2.96 -11.39
CA LEU A 99 3.93 -3.04 -9.91
C LEU A 99 2.76 -3.86 -9.35
N TYR A 100 1.57 -3.71 -9.91
CA TYR A 100 0.43 -4.55 -9.51
C TYR A 100 0.67 -6.02 -9.80
N GLN A 101 1.26 -6.34 -10.95
CA GLN A 101 1.64 -7.72 -11.27
C GLN A 101 2.64 -8.28 -10.24
N GLN A 102 3.66 -7.50 -9.89
CA GLN A 102 4.63 -7.90 -8.87
C GLN A 102 3.97 -8.10 -7.51
N ALA A 103 3.08 -7.20 -7.11
CA ALA A 103 2.37 -7.29 -5.84
C ALA A 103 1.46 -8.52 -5.78
N VAL A 104 0.82 -8.90 -6.88
CA VAL A 104 0.04 -10.15 -6.98
C VAL A 104 0.93 -11.36 -6.70
N GLU A 105 2.13 -11.41 -7.27
CA GLU A 105 3.09 -12.48 -7.02
C GLU A 105 3.55 -12.53 -5.56
N MET A 106 3.53 -11.39 -4.87
CA MET A 106 3.84 -11.29 -3.44
C MET A 106 2.65 -11.63 -2.54
N GLY A 107 1.49 -11.98 -3.11
CA GLY A 107 0.31 -12.39 -2.37
C GLY A 107 -0.66 -11.26 -2.01
N SER A 108 -0.55 -10.08 -2.61
CA SER A 108 -1.45 -8.95 -2.33
C SER A 108 -2.79 -9.13 -3.03
N LEU A 109 -3.86 -9.35 -2.26
CA LEU A 109 -5.23 -9.43 -2.82
C LEU A 109 -5.72 -8.07 -3.32
N SER A 110 -5.30 -6.97 -2.69
CA SER A 110 -5.62 -5.62 -3.17
C SER A 110 -5.04 -5.39 -4.57
N ALA A 111 -3.84 -5.92 -4.83
CA ALA A 111 -3.21 -5.82 -6.14
C ALA A 111 -3.97 -6.63 -7.20
N VAL A 112 -4.54 -7.77 -6.83
CA VAL A 112 -5.39 -8.56 -7.75
C VAL A 112 -6.57 -7.72 -8.23
N CYS A 113 -7.24 -7.02 -7.32
CA CYS A 113 -8.35 -6.12 -7.66
C CYS A 113 -7.88 -4.96 -8.55
N ASN A 114 -6.77 -4.33 -8.20
CA ASN A 114 -6.22 -3.20 -8.96
C ASN A 114 -5.78 -3.64 -10.37
N LEU A 115 -5.18 -4.81 -10.48
CA LEU A 115 -4.81 -5.38 -11.77
C LEU A 115 -6.06 -5.68 -12.62
N GLY A 116 -7.12 -6.18 -11.99
CA GLY A 116 -8.41 -6.37 -12.66
C GLY A 116 -8.97 -5.06 -13.22
N VAL A 117 -8.90 -3.97 -12.47
CA VAL A 117 -9.31 -2.64 -12.92
C VAL A 117 -8.43 -2.16 -14.09
N CYS A 118 -7.14 -2.45 -14.07
CA CYS A 118 -6.23 -2.12 -15.17
C CYS A 118 -6.68 -2.79 -16.47
N TYR A 119 -7.04 -4.08 -16.43
CA TYR A 119 -7.56 -4.78 -17.60
C TYR A 119 -8.95 -4.30 -18.02
N GLU A 120 -9.79 -3.95 -17.06
CA GLU A 120 -11.14 -3.44 -17.37
C GLU A 120 -11.08 -2.10 -18.11
N GLN A 121 -10.23 -1.19 -17.66
CA GLN A 121 -10.15 0.17 -18.15
C GLN A 121 -8.99 0.41 -19.13
N GLY A 122 -8.11 -0.55 -19.32
CA GLY A 122 -6.93 -0.38 -20.17
C GLY A 122 -5.87 0.53 -19.57
N ILE A 123 -5.66 0.45 -18.25
CA ILE A 123 -4.64 1.26 -17.55
C ILE A 123 -3.29 0.55 -17.66
N GLY A 124 -2.36 1.13 -18.41
CA GLY A 124 -1.02 0.59 -18.61
C GLY A 124 -0.96 -0.69 -19.45
N THR A 125 -2.08 -1.15 -19.97
CA THR A 125 -2.22 -2.34 -20.80
C THR A 125 -3.43 -2.20 -21.72
N THR A 126 -3.58 -3.11 -22.67
CA THR A 126 -4.77 -3.19 -23.49
C THR A 126 -5.95 -3.71 -22.66
N SER A 127 -7.12 -3.12 -22.82
CA SER A 127 -8.35 -3.56 -22.16
C SER A 127 -8.66 -5.02 -22.51
N ASP A 128 -8.96 -5.83 -21.48
CA ASP A 128 -9.32 -7.23 -21.62
C ASP A 128 -10.33 -7.62 -20.53
N GLN A 129 -11.61 -7.64 -20.90
CA GLN A 129 -12.71 -7.91 -19.97
C GLN A 129 -12.66 -9.33 -19.38
N LYS A 130 -12.18 -10.31 -20.15
CA LYS A 130 -12.08 -11.70 -19.66
C LYS A 130 -11.05 -11.81 -18.54
N LYS A 131 -9.89 -11.18 -18.71
CA LYS A 131 -8.86 -11.15 -17.68
C LYS A 131 -9.32 -10.38 -16.44
N ALA A 132 -10.02 -9.27 -16.63
CA ALA A 132 -10.58 -8.50 -15.52
C ALA A 132 -11.54 -9.34 -14.67
N VAL A 133 -12.48 -10.03 -15.31
CA VAL A 133 -13.45 -10.91 -14.62
C VAL A 133 -12.72 -12.03 -13.87
N GLU A 134 -11.73 -12.65 -14.50
CA GLU A 134 -10.94 -13.71 -13.87
C GLU A 134 -10.24 -13.23 -12.61
N LEU A 135 -9.63 -12.05 -12.65
CA LEU A 135 -8.94 -11.46 -11.51
C LEU A 135 -9.91 -11.09 -10.38
N PHE A 136 -11.06 -10.51 -10.70
CA PHE A 136 -12.08 -10.21 -9.71
C PHE A 136 -12.62 -11.48 -9.06
N ARG A 137 -12.79 -12.56 -9.83
CA ARG A 137 -13.19 -13.85 -9.29
C ARG A 137 -12.12 -14.42 -8.34
N GLN A 138 -10.85 -14.36 -8.72
CA GLN A 138 -9.75 -14.79 -7.84
C GLN A 138 -9.76 -14.00 -6.54
N ALA A 139 -9.95 -12.69 -6.59
CA ALA A 139 -10.04 -11.85 -5.41
C ALA A 139 -11.21 -12.25 -4.51
N ALA A 140 -12.38 -12.56 -5.10
CA ALA A 140 -13.55 -13.00 -4.35
C ALA A 140 -13.32 -14.36 -3.68
N GLU A 141 -12.69 -15.30 -4.38
CA GLU A 141 -12.43 -16.65 -3.85
C GLU A 141 -11.40 -16.65 -2.71
N HIS A 142 -10.37 -15.81 -2.80
CA HIS A 142 -9.27 -15.78 -1.83
C HIS A 142 -9.42 -14.68 -0.78
N GLY A 143 -10.21 -13.66 -1.06
CA GLY A 143 -10.37 -12.49 -0.22
C GLY A 143 -11.44 -12.58 0.85
N SER A 144 -12.06 -13.73 1.03
CA SER A 144 -13.17 -13.90 1.96
C SER A 144 -14.28 -12.83 1.76
N SER A 145 -14.81 -12.26 2.85
CA SER A 145 -15.85 -11.24 2.77
C SER A 145 -15.43 -9.97 2.03
N ARG A 146 -14.13 -9.68 1.97
CA ARG A 146 -13.61 -8.48 1.31
C ARG A 146 -13.67 -8.60 -0.21
N GLY A 147 -13.33 -9.76 -0.75
CA GLY A 147 -13.43 -10.05 -2.17
C GLY A 147 -14.87 -10.13 -2.67
N GLN A 148 -15.77 -10.61 -1.84
CA GLN A 148 -17.20 -10.76 -2.17
C GLN A 148 -17.92 -9.44 -2.36
N ARG A 149 -17.36 -8.32 -1.93
CA ARG A 149 -17.93 -6.99 -2.11
C ARG A 149 -17.69 -6.38 -3.49
N LEU A 150 -16.87 -7.02 -4.26
CA LEU A 150 -16.60 -6.64 -5.63
C LEU A 150 -17.62 -7.27 -6.57
#